data_91496e42bf11242896f71205628635ca
#
_entry.id   91496e42bf11242896f71205628635ca
#
_cell.length_a   1.000
_cell.length_b   1.000
_cell.length_c   1.000
_cell.angle_alpha   90.00
_cell.angle_beta   90.00
_cell.angle_gamma   90.00
#
_symmetry.space_group_name_H-M   'P 1'
#
loop_
_entity.id
_entity.type
_entity.pdbx_description
1 polymer ?
#
loop_
_entity_poly.entity_id
_entity_poly.type
_entity_poly.pdbx_seq_one_letter_code
_entity_poly.pdbx_strand_id
1 'polypeptide(L)'
;MKNITSLLAATLTLTAASLIAEPTTEAPATEAPATEKAEAKKADVEITVSCNDTMKFDTAVIEAEAGQTVQITIKNTGKLPKAAMGHNIVILNKGIEVMAWAGKAITAAATDYVPENAGADVIAHSKILGPGESEVVTFTVKEAGEYPFLCSFPGHAGLMKGKVVVK
;
A
#
# COMPACT_ATOMS: atom_id res chain seq x y z
N MET A 1 39.09 -24.50 47.58
CA MET A 1 38.79 -24.83 48.98
C MET A 1 37.30 -24.72 49.21
N LYS A 2 36.74 -25.86 49.67
CA LYS A 2 35.45 -26.08 50.37
C LYS A 2 34.19 -25.73 49.56
N ASN A 3 33.58 -26.70 48.87
CA ASN A 3 32.57 -27.70 49.33
C ASN A 3 31.59 -27.15 50.37
N ILE A 4 30.29 -27.18 50.03
CA ILE A 4 29.27 -27.85 50.84
C ILE A 4 28.07 -28.21 49.95
N THR A 5 27.84 -29.48 49.84
CA THR A 5 26.69 -30.26 49.45
C THR A 5 25.54 -30.06 50.45
N SER A 6 24.30 -29.96 50.01
CA SER A 6 23.17 -30.39 50.82
C SER A 6 22.04 -30.89 49.96
N LEU A 7 21.80 -32.16 50.15
CA LEU A 7 20.73 -33.01 49.63
C LEU A 7 19.60 -33.04 50.68
N LEU A 8 18.35 -32.98 50.29
CA LEU A 8 17.15 -33.58 50.96
C LEU A 8 15.98 -33.44 50.04
N ALA A 9 15.53 -34.47 49.39
CA ALA A 9 14.63 -35.55 49.75
C ALA A 9 13.14 -35.15 49.79
N ALA A 10 12.47 -35.60 48.76
CA ALA A 10 11.16 -36.23 48.56
C ALA A 10 10.03 -35.98 49.57
N THR A 11 8.87 -35.61 49.03
CA THR A 11 7.61 -36.34 49.37
C THR A 11 6.62 -36.25 48.21
N LEU A 12 6.24 -37.44 47.79
CA LEU A 12 5.18 -37.78 46.83
C LEU A 12 3.86 -37.82 47.60
N THR A 13 2.87 -37.00 47.18
CA THR A 13 1.48 -37.22 47.57
C THR A 13 0.60 -37.26 46.32
N LEU A 14 0.14 -38.43 46.06
CA LEU A 14 -0.88 -38.81 45.09
C LEU A 14 -2.25 -38.56 45.70
N THR A 15 -3.09 -37.70 45.13
CA THR A 15 -4.51 -37.65 45.40
C THR A 15 -5.32 -37.53 44.11
N ALA A 16 -6.38 -38.30 44.13
CA ALA A 16 -7.22 -38.80 43.05
C ALA A 16 -8.07 -37.73 42.31
N ALA A 17 -8.45 -38.16 41.16
CA ALA A 17 -9.46 -37.72 40.19
C ALA A 17 -10.69 -37.00 40.76
N SER A 18 -11.07 -35.95 40.05
CA SER A 18 -12.48 -35.59 39.88
C SER A 18 -12.67 -35.07 38.45
N LEU A 19 -13.35 -35.85 37.63
CA LEU A 19 -13.99 -35.45 36.40
C LEU A 19 -15.08 -34.44 36.77
N ILE A 20 -14.96 -33.22 36.29
CA ILE A 20 -16.09 -32.30 36.19
C ILE A 20 -16.12 -31.76 34.75
N ALA A 21 -17.27 -31.98 34.12
CA ALA A 21 -17.61 -31.65 32.76
C ALA A 21 -17.37 -30.14 32.44
N GLU A 22 -16.81 -29.89 31.29
CA GLU A 22 -16.76 -28.58 30.67
C GLU A 22 -18.18 -28.10 30.33
N PRO A 23 -18.54 -26.84 30.62
CA PRO A 23 -19.53 -26.15 29.82
C PRO A 23 -18.79 -25.43 28.68
N THR A 24 -19.02 -25.88 27.47
CA THR A 24 -18.75 -25.16 26.22
C THR A 24 -19.37 -23.79 26.28
N THR A 25 -18.58 -22.76 26.58
CA THR A 25 -19.01 -21.38 26.40
C THR A 25 -18.60 -20.97 25.00
N GLU A 26 -19.56 -21.05 24.10
CA GLU A 26 -19.55 -20.45 22.78
C GLU A 26 -19.33 -18.94 22.94
N ALA A 27 -18.15 -18.44 22.58
CA ALA A 27 -17.89 -17.02 22.50
C ALA A 27 -18.70 -16.43 21.35
N PRO A 28 -19.45 -15.35 21.56
CA PRO A 28 -20.17 -14.69 20.47
C PRO A 28 -19.13 -14.16 19.49
N ALA A 29 -19.25 -14.58 18.23
CA ALA A 29 -18.55 -13.96 17.10
C ALA A 29 -18.91 -12.45 17.10
N THR A 30 -17.92 -11.64 17.44
CA THR A 30 -18.03 -10.20 17.25
C THR A 30 -17.99 -9.98 15.74
N GLU A 31 -19.16 -9.77 15.17
CA GLU A 31 -19.35 -9.25 13.83
C GLU A 31 -18.59 -7.92 13.74
N ALA A 32 -17.51 -7.91 12.97
CA ALA A 32 -16.83 -6.68 12.60
C ALA A 32 -17.85 -5.77 11.88
N PRO A 33 -17.93 -4.48 12.23
CA PRO A 33 -18.85 -3.59 11.54
C PRO A 33 -18.53 -3.60 10.05
N ALA A 34 -19.51 -3.99 9.24
CA ALA A 34 -19.48 -3.84 7.80
C ALA A 34 -19.20 -2.36 7.52
N THR A 35 -18.01 -2.08 7.02
CA THR A 35 -17.65 -0.75 6.54
C THR A 35 -18.67 -0.41 5.46
N GLU A 36 -19.55 0.52 5.79
CA GLU A 36 -20.53 1.11 4.90
C GLU A 36 -19.80 1.52 3.63
N LYS A 37 -20.04 0.77 2.56
CA LYS A 37 -19.50 1.05 1.23
C LYS A 37 -20.18 2.35 0.80
N ALA A 38 -19.49 3.48 1.05
CA ALA A 38 -19.88 4.75 0.48
C ALA A 38 -20.13 4.50 -1.01
N GLU A 39 -21.32 4.82 -1.51
CA GLU A 39 -21.64 4.72 -2.93
C GLU A 39 -20.57 5.51 -3.68
N ALA A 40 -19.66 4.79 -4.31
CA ALA A 40 -18.58 5.38 -5.07
C ALA A 40 -19.23 6.11 -6.25
N LYS A 41 -19.23 7.44 -6.20
CA LYS A 41 -19.61 8.26 -7.35
C LYS A 41 -18.85 7.70 -8.54
N LYS A 42 -19.58 7.29 -9.57
CA LYS A 42 -18.98 6.75 -10.80
C LYS A 42 -17.93 7.74 -11.29
N ALA A 43 -16.72 7.25 -11.57
CA ALA A 43 -15.66 8.09 -12.11
C ALA A 43 -16.05 8.57 -13.53
N ASP A 44 -15.64 9.78 -13.85
CA ASP A 44 -15.87 10.36 -15.18
C ASP A 44 -14.88 9.79 -16.20
N VAL A 45 -13.65 9.50 -15.72
CA VAL A 45 -12.58 8.88 -16.51
C VAL A 45 -12.10 7.63 -15.76
N GLU A 46 -12.21 6.47 -16.41
CA GLU A 46 -11.73 5.20 -15.89
C GLU A 46 -10.64 4.65 -16.81
N ILE A 47 -9.46 4.36 -16.26
CA ILE A 47 -8.33 3.84 -17.01
C ILE A 47 -7.57 2.77 -16.23
N THR A 48 -7.09 1.75 -16.94
CA THR A 48 -6.12 0.79 -16.39
C THR A 48 -4.72 1.17 -16.84
N VAL A 49 -3.80 1.28 -15.90
CA VAL A 49 -2.37 1.48 -16.13
C VAL A 49 -1.62 0.23 -15.68
N SER A 50 -1.00 -0.48 -16.61
CA SER A 50 -0.22 -1.66 -16.28
C SER A 50 1.27 -1.33 -16.16
N CYS A 51 1.94 -2.05 -15.29
CA CYS A 51 3.40 -2.02 -15.15
C CYS A 51 3.96 -3.43 -15.04
N ASN A 52 5.25 -3.59 -15.25
CA ASN A 52 5.91 -4.88 -15.21
C ASN A 52 7.42 -4.75 -14.96
N ASP A 53 8.13 -5.86 -15.02
CA ASP A 53 9.57 -5.98 -14.76
C ASP A 53 10.47 -5.19 -15.72
N THR A 54 9.90 -4.55 -16.75
CA THR A 54 10.67 -3.64 -17.66
C THR A 54 10.73 -2.21 -17.14
N MET A 55 10.19 -1.95 -15.93
CA MET A 55 10.13 -0.62 -15.29
C MET A 55 9.48 0.43 -16.20
N LYS A 56 8.30 0.12 -16.74
CA LYS A 56 7.52 1.03 -17.58
C LYS A 56 6.04 0.95 -17.24
N PHE A 57 5.37 2.08 -17.32
CA PHE A 57 3.92 2.11 -17.47
C PHE A 57 3.57 1.92 -18.94
N ASP A 58 2.48 1.21 -19.23
CA ASP A 58 1.94 1.08 -20.59
C ASP A 58 1.30 2.39 -21.08
N THR A 59 0.94 3.25 -20.16
CA THR A 59 0.30 4.53 -20.41
C THR A 59 1.13 5.66 -19.80
N ALA A 60 1.56 6.61 -20.62
CA ALA A 60 2.37 7.75 -20.19
C ALA A 60 1.56 9.07 -20.10
N VAL A 61 0.39 9.13 -20.73
CA VAL A 61 -0.48 10.32 -20.73
C VAL A 61 -1.91 9.90 -20.46
N ILE A 62 -2.52 10.56 -19.49
CA ILE A 62 -3.94 10.41 -19.14
C ILE A 62 -4.59 11.76 -19.37
N GLU A 63 -5.71 11.83 -20.11
CA GLU A 63 -6.44 13.06 -20.35
C GLU A 63 -7.71 13.12 -19.49
N ALA A 64 -8.01 14.30 -18.97
CA ALA A 64 -9.23 14.60 -18.22
C ALA A 64 -9.62 16.06 -18.39
N GLU A 65 -10.83 16.42 -17.98
CA GLU A 65 -11.29 17.81 -17.89
C GLU A 65 -11.27 18.28 -16.42
N ALA A 66 -11.16 19.58 -16.23
CA ALA A 66 -11.16 20.18 -14.89
C ALA A 66 -12.47 19.83 -14.15
N GLY A 67 -12.33 19.32 -12.93
CA GLY A 67 -13.45 18.88 -12.08
C GLY A 67 -13.89 17.45 -12.27
N GLN A 68 -13.41 16.74 -13.29
CA GLN A 68 -13.69 15.31 -13.45
C GLN A 68 -13.03 14.46 -12.38
N THR A 69 -13.71 13.38 -12.02
CA THR A 69 -13.16 12.32 -11.17
C THR A 69 -12.45 11.30 -12.05
N VAL A 70 -11.15 11.14 -11.83
CA VAL A 70 -10.31 10.15 -12.53
C VAL A 70 -10.10 8.94 -11.63
N GLN A 71 -10.34 7.77 -12.16
CA GLN A 71 -10.06 6.50 -11.51
C GLN A 71 -9.00 5.74 -12.31
N ILE A 72 -7.88 5.47 -11.68
CA ILE A 72 -6.79 4.66 -12.25
C ILE A 72 -6.77 3.32 -11.55
N THR A 73 -6.95 2.24 -12.31
CA THR A 73 -6.63 0.90 -11.84
C THR A 73 -5.18 0.60 -12.20
N ILE A 74 -4.26 0.72 -11.22
CA ILE A 74 -2.87 0.31 -11.42
C ILE A 74 -2.76 -1.21 -11.25
N LYS A 75 -2.06 -1.88 -12.18
CA LYS A 75 -1.90 -3.34 -12.19
C LYS A 75 -0.45 -3.72 -12.44
N ASN A 76 0.15 -4.48 -11.51
CA ASN A 76 1.47 -5.06 -11.72
C ASN A 76 1.34 -6.44 -12.39
N THR A 77 1.78 -6.53 -13.66
CA THR A 77 1.79 -7.76 -14.46
C THR A 77 3.17 -8.43 -14.48
N GLY A 78 4.12 -7.93 -13.70
CA GLY A 78 5.45 -8.50 -13.54
C GLY A 78 5.47 -9.83 -12.81
N LYS A 79 6.65 -10.41 -12.68
CA LYS A 79 6.89 -11.72 -12.04
C LYS A 79 7.91 -11.65 -10.92
N LEU A 80 8.71 -10.57 -10.87
CA LEU A 80 9.76 -10.40 -9.87
C LEU A 80 9.18 -10.04 -8.50
N PRO A 81 9.82 -10.48 -7.40
CA PRO A 81 9.33 -10.22 -6.05
C PRO A 81 9.13 -8.73 -5.77
N LYS A 82 8.08 -8.39 -5.00
CA LYS A 82 7.73 -7.02 -4.59
C LYS A 82 8.91 -6.25 -3.97
N ALA A 83 9.75 -6.92 -3.18
CA ALA A 83 10.91 -6.29 -2.55
C ALA A 83 12.00 -5.84 -3.54
N ALA A 84 12.04 -6.43 -4.73
CA ALA A 84 13.04 -6.13 -5.77
C ALA A 84 12.46 -5.30 -6.93
N MET A 85 11.17 -5.48 -7.24
CA MET A 85 10.50 -4.91 -8.40
C MET A 85 9.05 -4.55 -8.09
N GLY A 86 8.83 -3.98 -6.91
CA GLY A 86 7.53 -3.42 -6.55
C GLY A 86 7.23 -2.14 -7.34
N HIS A 87 5.97 -1.90 -7.62
CA HIS A 87 5.53 -0.72 -8.36
C HIS A 87 4.35 -0.05 -7.67
N ASN A 88 4.31 1.27 -7.71
CA ASN A 88 3.15 2.06 -7.38
C ASN A 88 2.91 3.14 -8.44
N ILE A 89 1.84 3.89 -8.28
CA ILE A 89 1.62 5.14 -9.00
C ILE A 89 1.41 6.25 -7.97
N VAL A 90 2.14 7.35 -8.12
CA VAL A 90 2.00 8.55 -7.29
C VAL A 90 1.72 9.71 -8.21
N ILE A 91 0.57 10.36 -8.03
CA ILE A 91 0.14 11.53 -8.79
C ILE A 91 0.55 12.77 -8.00
N LEU A 92 1.37 13.61 -8.61
CA LEU A 92 1.89 14.83 -7.98
C LEU A 92 1.09 16.07 -8.42
N ASN A 93 1.14 17.10 -7.59
CA ASN A 93 0.64 18.40 -7.96
C ASN A 93 1.45 19.00 -9.13
N LYS A 94 0.81 19.91 -9.87
CA LYS A 94 1.46 20.63 -10.98
C LYS A 94 2.68 21.42 -10.47
N GLY A 95 3.75 21.45 -11.28
CA GLY A 95 4.98 22.16 -10.96
C GLY A 95 5.95 21.40 -10.06
N ILE A 96 5.58 20.22 -9.56
CA ILE A 96 6.49 19.37 -8.78
C ILE A 96 7.49 18.69 -9.73
N GLU A 97 8.79 18.82 -9.43
CA GLU A 97 9.84 18.17 -10.20
C GLU A 97 9.97 16.69 -9.76
N VAL A 98 9.72 15.79 -10.72
CA VAL A 98 9.60 14.34 -10.48
C VAL A 98 10.83 13.73 -9.83
N MET A 99 12.04 14.05 -10.34
CA MET A 99 13.27 13.41 -9.87
C MET A 99 13.69 13.91 -8.49
N ALA A 100 13.48 15.21 -8.21
CA ALA A 100 13.74 15.79 -6.89
C ALA A 100 12.79 15.20 -5.84
N TRP A 101 11.51 15.05 -6.20
CA TRP A 101 10.52 14.45 -5.33
C TRP A 101 10.82 12.95 -5.08
N ALA A 102 11.13 12.18 -6.13
CA ALA A 102 11.50 10.77 -6.02
C ALA A 102 12.74 10.55 -5.14
N GLY A 103 13.71 11.48 -5.18
CA GLY A 103 14.87 11.45 -4.30
C GLY A 103 14.51 11.51 -2.81
N LYS A 104 13.48 12.29 -2.44
CA LYS A 104 12.97 12.35 -1.06
C LYS A 104 12.21 11.08 -0.69
N ALA A 105 11.52 10.46 -1.64
CA ALA A 105 10.70 9.28 -1.44
C ALA A 105 11.52 8.02 -1.07
N ILE A 106 12.79 7.93 -1.47
CA ILE A 106 13.67 6.76 -1.24
C ILE A 106 13.74 6.37 0.25
N THR A 107 13.70 7.33 1.16
CA THR A 107 13.82 7.09 2.61
C THR A 107 12.48 6.69 3.27
N ALA A 108 11.37 6.74 2.54
CA ALA A 108 10.01 6.50 3.05
C ALA A 108 9.52 5.07 2.79
N ALA A 109 10.38 4.08 2.96
CA ALA A 109 10.04 2.66 2.68
C ALA A 109 8.88 2.13 3.53
N ALA A 110 8.73 2.62 4.76
CA ALA A 110 7.65 2.23 5.68
C ALA A 110 6.25 2.71 5.23
N THR A 111 6.21 3.69 4.33
CA THR A 111 4.99 4.30 3.80
C THR A 111 4.90 4.15 2.28
N ASP A 112 5.29 2.98 1.77
CA ASP A 112 5.26 2.64 0.34
C ASP A 112 6.02 3.66 -0.55
N TYR A 113 7.10 4.22 -0.03
CA TYR A 113 7.90 5.27 -0.68
C TYR A 113 7.12 6.54 -1.00
N VAL A 114 6.18 6.89 -0.14
CA VAL A 114 5.48 8.17 -0.14
C VAL A 114 5.73 8.85 1.21
N PRO A 115 6.50 9.94 1.27
CA PRO A 115 6.80 10.60 2.53
C PRO A 115 5.54 11.06 3.26
N GLU A 116 5.45 10.87 4.58
CA GLU A 116 4.29 11.26 5.40
C GLU A 116 3.95 12.76 5.30
N ASN A 117 4.96 13.59 5.07
CA ASN A 117 4.81 15.04 4.92
C ASN A 117 4.60 15.49 3.46
N ALA A 118 4.34 14.56 2.53
CA ALA A 118 4.17 14.86 1.11
C ALA A 118 2.77 15.40 0.75
N GLY A 119 1.88 15.63 1.70
CA GLY A 119 0.47 15.97 1.46
C GLY A 119 0.22 17.19 0.55
N ALA A 120 1.14 18.16 0.52
CA ALA A 120 1.04 19.31 -0.39
C ALA A 120 1.50 18.97 -1.82
N ASP A 121 2.38 17.97 -1.97
CA ASP A 121 2.97 17.58 -3.25
C ASP A 121 2.18 16.48 -3.94
N VAL A 122 1.45 15.64 -3.19
CA VAL A 122 0.78 14.43 -3.66
C VAL A 122 -0.72 14.60 -3.68
N ILE A 123 -1.34 14.32 -4.83
CA ILE A 123 -2.80 14.32 -5.00
C ILE A 123 -3.37 12.98 -4.57
N ALA A 124 -2.79 11.89 -5.05
CA ALA A 124 -3.20 10.53 -4.75
C ALA A 124 -2.07 9.54 -5.02
N HIS A 125 -2.11 8.38 -4.41
CA HIS A 125 -1.13 7.32 -4.65
C HIS A 125 -1.72 5.94 -4.34
N SER A 126 -1.12 4.89 -4.92
CA SER A 126 -1.31 3.51 -4.51
C SER A 126 -0.21 3.08 -3.52
N LYS A 127 -0.45 1.98 -2.82
CA LYS A 127 0.63 1.22 -2.17
C LYS A 127 1.59 0.62 -3.20
N ILE A 128 2.73 0.10 -2.75
CA ILE A 128 3.61 -0.71 -3.59
C ILE A 128 2.91 -2.05 -3.90
N LEU A 129 2.83 -2.39 -5.17
CA LEU A 129 2.24 -3.62 -5.69
C LEU A 129 3.30 -4.66 -6.04
N GLY A 130 3.09 -5.88 -5.60
CA GLY A 130 3.83 -7.07 -6.04
C GLY A 130 3.24 -7.70 -7.30
N PRO A 131 3.79 -8.84 -7.76
CA PRO A 131 3.33 -9.55 -8.95
C PRO A 131 1.84 -9.91 -8.86
N GLY A 132 1.06 -9.56 -9.89
CA GLY A 132 -0.37 -9.87 -9.99
C GLY A 132 -1.28 -8.99 -9.11
N GLU A 133 -0.73 -8.12 -8.25
CA GLU A 133 -1.52 -7.21 -7.45
C GLU A 133 -2.05 -6.03 -8.28
N SER A 134 -3.18 -5.49 -7.85
CA SER A 134 -3.77 -4.27 -8.41
C SER A 134 -4.39 -3.42 -7.32
N GLU A 135 -4.55 -2.13 -7.59
CA GLU A 135 -5.22 -1.18 -6.71
C GLU A 135 -5.91 -0.10 -7.52
N VAL A 136 -6.96 0.46 -6.96
CA VAL A 136 -7.71 1.57 -7.57
C VAL A 136 -7.35 2.85 -6.85
N VAL A 137 -6.92 3.85 -7.60
CA VAL A 137 -6.62 5.20 -7.13
C VAL A 137 -7.62 6.16 -7.76
N THR A 138 -8.33 6.92 -6.94
CA THR A 138 -9.35 7.87 -7.39
C THR A 138 -9.01 9.27 -6.91
N PHE A 139 -9.08 10.25 -7.79
CA PHE A 139 -8.82 11.65 -7.47
C PHE A 139 -9.60 12.60 -8.39
N THR A 140 -9.67 13.87 -7.99
CA THR A 140 -10.26 14.95 -8.79
C THR A 140 -9.30 16.12 -8.84
N VAL A 141 -9.06 16.65 -10.03
CA VAL A 141 -8.26 17.86 -10.25
C VAL A 141 -9.17 18.96 -10.78
N LYS A 142 -9.17 20.11 -10.10
CA LYS A 142 -10.07 21.24 -10.41
C LYS A 142 -9.49 22.27 -11.36
N GLU A 143 -8.19 22.27 -11.56
CA GLU A 143 -7.47 23.26 -12.36
C GLU A 143 -6.85 22.61 -13.59
N ALA A 144 -6.94 23.27 -14.73
CA ALA A 144 -6.23 22.85 -15.93
C ALA A 144 -4.71 22.87 -15.72
N GLY A 145 -4.02 21.93 -16.36
CA GLY A 145 -2.56 21.83 -16.26
C GLY A 145 -2.05 20.41 -16.44
N GLU A 146 -0.75 20.26 -16.29
CA GLU A 146 -0.07 18.96 -16.33
C GLU A 146 0.32 18.53 -14.91
N TYR A 147 -0.11 17.35 -14.53
CA TYR A 147 0.11 16.74 -13.23
C TYR A 147 0.96 15.49 -13.43
N PRO A 148 2.24 15.53 -13.04
CA PRO A 148 3.11 14.40 -13.27
C PRO A 148 2.72 13.20 -12.38
N PHE A 149 2.93 12.00 -12.88
CA PHE A 149 2.89 10.80 -12.06
C PHE A 149 4.15 9.96 -12.25
N LEU A 150 4.48 9.15 -11.25
CA LEU A 150 5.67 8.31 -11.26
C LEU A 150 5.45 7.03 -10.43
N CYS A 151 6.36 6.07 -10.59
CA CYS A 151 6.61 5.03 -9.60
C CYS A 151 7.70 5.53 -8.65
N SER A 152 7.40 5.55 -7.34
CA SER A 152 8.34 6.03 -6.33
C SER A 152 9.28 4.95 -5.77
N PHE A 153 9.13 3.70 -6.20
CA PHE A 153 10.06 2.64 -5.83
C PHE A 153 11.50 3.05 -6.22
N PRO A 154 12.51 2.82 -5.36
CA PRO A 154 13.87 3.28 -5.59
C PRO A 154 14.43 2.90 -6.97
N GLY A 155 14.92 3.89 -7.70
CA GLY A 155 15.50 3.72 -9.04
C GLY A 155 14.50 3.71 -10.19
N HIS A 156 13.18 3.64 -9.95
CA HIS A 156 12.18 3.49 -11.02
C HIS A 156 11.76 4.81 -11.68
N ALA A 157 11.73 5.91 -10.95
CA ALA A 157 11.21 7.21 -11.41
C ALA A 157 11.85 7.75 -12.71
N GLY A 158 13.08 7.35 -13.02
CA GLY A 158 13.75 7.74 -14.27
C GLY A 158 13.02 7.26 -15.52
N LEU A 159 12.48 6.04 -15.47
CA LEU A 159 11.79 5.37 -16.58
C LEU A 159 10.28 5.30 -16.41
N MET A 160 9.81 5.11 -15.15
CA MET A 160 8.40 4.94 -14.82
C MET A 160 7.78 6.27 -14.41
N LYS A 161 7.41 7.08 -15.38
CA LYS A 161 6.75 8.38 -15.20
C LYS A 161 5.85 8.71 -16.37
N GLY A 162 4.90 9.58 -16.10
CA GLY A 162 3.96 10.09 -17.07
C GLY A 162 3.28 11.36 -16.54
N LYS A 163 2.15 11.74 -17.13
CA LYS A 163 1.38 12.90 -16.72
C LYS A 163 -0.12 12.72 -16.92
N VAL A 164 -0.89 13.35 -16.07
CA VAL A 164 -2.31 13.63 -16.30
C VAL A 164 -2.40 15.04 -16.89
N VAL A 165 -3.02 15.15 -18.05
CA VAL A 165 -3.27 16.43 -18.75
C VAL A 165 -4.72 16.80 -18.51
N VAL A 166 -4.94 17.87 -17.75
CA VAL A 166 -6.27 18.40 -17.44
C VAL A 166 -6.52 19.64 -18.29
N LYS A 167 -7.61 19.60 -19.07
CA LYS A 167 -8.05 20.66 -19.98
C LYS A 167 -9.14 21.53 -19.36
#